data_a16a9c2dc9fb119e2c39e566d427cd4f
#
_entry.id   a16a9c2dc9fb119e2c39e566d427cd4f
#
_cell.length_a   1.000
_cell.length_b   1.000
_cell.length_c   1.000
_cell.angle_alpha   90.00
_cell.angle_beta   90.00
_cell.angle_gamma   90.00
#
_symmetry.space_group_name_H-M   'P 1'
#
loop_
_entity.id
_entity.type
_entity.pdbx_description
1 polymer ?
#
loop_
_entity_poly.entity_id
_entity_poly.type
_entity_poly.pdbx_seq_one_letter_code
_entity_poly.pdbx_strand_id
1 'polypeptide(L)' 'MDELSEWIKREGSEGRKKLFVAIKGTYPAFTQVSLTNYIQGQRVPDYNIAKIISRVTNIPIFLLPFRFIHKPETIGK' A
#
# COMPACT_ATOMS: atom_id res chain seq x y z
N MET A 1 5.12 1.98 15.06
CA MET A 1 4.17 1.56 14.11
C MET A 1 4.11 2.51 12.99
N ASP A 2 3.88 2.04 11.78
CA ASP A 2 3.81 2.95 10.66
C ASP A 2 2.39 3.44 10.45
N GLU A 3 2.23 4.43 9.60
CA GLU A 3 0.93 5.02 9.36
C GLU A 3 -0.07 4.03 8.77
N LEU A 4 0.40 3.13 7.92
CA LEU A 4 -0.50 2.18 7.30
C LEU A 4 -1.05 1.20 8.32
N SER A 5 -0.19 0.69 9.20
CA SER A 5 -0.64 -0.23 10.23
C SER A 5 -1.65 0.45 11.17
N GLU A 6 -1.41 1.70 11.50
CA GLU A 6 -2.33 2.44 12.35
C GLU A 6 -3.67 2.61 11.65
N TRP A 7 -3.64 2.91 10.35
CA TRP A 7 -4.87 3.09 9.59
C TRP A 7 -5.67 1.79 9.55
N ILE A 8 -4.98 0.67 9.31
CA ILE A 8 -5.62 -0.64 9.26
C ILE A 8 -6.26 -0.97 10.62
N LYS A 9 -5.54 -0.69 11.69
CA LYS A 9 -6.04 -0.97 13.01
C LYS A 9 -7.27 -0.13 13.33
N ARG A 10 -7.25 1.13 12.93
CA ARG A 10 -8.36 2.03 13.19
C ARG A 10 -9.60 1.67 12.37
N GLU A 11 -9.39 1.36 11.08
CA GLU A 11 -10.50 1.06 10.19
C GLU A 11 -11.00 -0.37 10.25
N GLY A 12 -10.18 -1.27 10.74
CA GLY A 12 -10.57 -2.66 10.88
C GLY A 12 -10.71 -3.37 9.54
N SER A 13 -11.55 -4.40 9.51
CA SER A 13 -11.70 -5.20 8.31
C SER A 13 -12.30 -4.42 7.16
N GLU A 14 -13.08 -3.38 7.45
CA GLU A 14 -13.63 -2.55 6.38
C GLU A 14 -12.51 -1.81 5.66
N GLY A 15 -11.49 -1.39 6.37
CA GLY A 15 -10.36 -0.73 5.76
C GLY A 15 -9.60 -1.65 4.83
N ARG A 16 -9.37 -2.89 5.28
CA ARG A 16 -8.69 -3.87 4.44
C ARG A 16 -9.50 -4.12 3.17
N LYS A 17 -10.81 -4.20 3.32
CA LYS A 17 -11.68 -4.46 2.19
C LYS A 17 -11.61 -3.32 1.18
N LYS A 18 -11.60 -2.09 1.66
CA LYS A 18 -11.50 -0.94 0.78
C LYS A 18 -10.22 -0.97 -0.02
N LEU A 19 -9.11 -1.29 0.64
CA LEU A 19 -7.83 -1.38 -0.04
C LEU A 19 -7.84 -2.50 -1.08
N PHE A 20 -8.35 -3.65 -0.69
CA PHE A 20 -8.38 -4.79 -1.59
C PHE A 20 -9.20 -4.49 -2.84
N VAL A 21 -10.37 -3.94 -2.67
CA VAL A 21 -11.24 -3.64 -3.80
C VAL A 21 -10.61 -2.60 -4.71
N ALA A 22 -10.00 -1.58 -4.12
CA ALA A 22 -9.39 -0.53 -4.91
C ALA A 22 -8.24 -1.05 -5.75
N ILE A 23 -7.38 -1.89 -5.16
CA ILE A 23 -6.25 -2.43 -5.90
C ILE A 23 -6.72 -3.42 -6.95
N LYS A 24 -7.68 -4.27 -6.58
CA LYS A 24 -8.16 -5.29 -7.50
C LYS A 24 -8.86 -4.67 -8.71
N GLY A 25 -9.41 -3.50 -8.56
CA GLY A 25 -10.03 -2.80 -9.66
C GLY A 25 -9.04 -2.49 -10.78
N THR A 26 -7.77 -2.28 -10.43
CA THR A 26 -6.73 -2.01 -11.42
C THR A 26 -5.96 -3.28 -11.76
N TYR A 27 -5.80 -4.16 -10.79
CA TYR A 27 -5.03 -5.39 -10.95
C TYR A 27 -5.92 -6.57 -10.59
N PRO A 28 -6.70 -7.08 -11.54
CA PRO A 28 -7.68 -8.14 -11.25
C PRO A 28 -7.10 -9.40 -10.62
N ALA A 29 -5.83 -9.67 -10.84
CA ALA A 29 -5.20 -10.85 -10.27
C ALA A 29 -4.72 -10.64 -8.83
N PHE A 30 -4.92 -9.46 -8.27
CA PHE A 30 -4.49 -9.17 -6.92
C PHE A 30 -5.21 -10.06 -5.91
N THR A 31 -4.51 -10.51 -4.87
CA THR A 31 -5.10 -11.41 -3.89
C THR A 31 -4.99 -10.84 -2.48
N GLN A 32 -5.76 -11.43 -1.55
CA GLN A 32 -5.70 -11.03 -0.15
C GLN A 32 -4.34 -11.36 0.45
N VAL A 33 -3.71 -12.43 -0.03
CA VAL A 33 -2.39 -12.80 0.46
C VAL A 33 -1.39 -11.69 0.14
N SER A 34 -1.48 -11.14 -1.07
CA SER A 34 -0.60 -10.05 -1.45
C SER A 34 -0.81 -8.84 -0.55
N LEU A 35 -2.07 -8.53 -0.28
CA LEU A 35 -2.37 -7.39 0.59
C LEU A 35 -1.79 -7.61 1.98
N THR A 36 -1.96 -8.80 2.53
CA THR A 36 -1.41 -9.12 3.82
C THR A 36 0.10 -8.98 3.84
N ASN A 37 0.76 -9.45 2.78
CA ASN A 37 2.22 -9.34 2.71
C ASN A 37 2.67 -7.89 2.68
N TYR A 38 1.93 -7.02 2.00
CA TYR A 38 2.27 -5.62 1.98
C TYR A 38 2.10 -4.99 3.37
N ILE A 39 1.00 -5.31 4.04
CA ILE A 39 0.73 -4.75 5.36
C ILE A 39 1.78 -5.21 6.36
N GLN A 40 2.21 -6.45 6.26
CA GLN A 40 3.20 -7.00 7.19
C GLN A 40 4.64 -6.67 6.82
N GLY A 41 4.83 -5.99 5.70
CA GLY A 41 6.17 -5.60 5.30
C GLY A 41 6.98 -6.70 4.66
N GLN A 42 6.36 -7.82 4.29
CA GLN A 42 7.06 -8.93 3.68
C GLN A 42 7.26 -8.75 2.20
N ARG A 43 6.49 -7.89 1.58
CA ARG A 43 6.65 -7.57 0.18
C ARG A 43 6.41 -6.09 -0.01
N VAL A 44 7.07 -5.51 -1.00
CA VAL A 44 6.91 -4.09 -1.31
C VAL A 44 6.10 -3.98 -2.60
N PRO A 45 4.98 -3.27 -2.58
CA PRO A 45 4.19 -3.13 -3.79
C PRO A 45 4.91 -2.21 -4.77
N ASP A 46 4.54 -2.27 -6.04
CA ASP A 46 5.13 -1.35 -6.98
C ASP A 46 4.52 0.03 -6.75
N TYR A 47 5.09 1.03 -7.42
CA TYR A 47 4.68 2.40 -7.19
C TYR A 47 3.21 2.64 -7.51
N ASN A 48 2.69 1.99 -8.54
CA ASN A 48 1.30 2.18 -8.91
C ASN A 48 0.35 1.68 -7.83
N ILE A 49 0.66 0.53 -7.24
CA ILE A 49 -0.16 0.01 -6.15
C ILE A 49 -0.04 0.92 -4.94
N ALA A 50 1.17 1.41 -4.66
CA ALA A 50 1.36 2.31 -3.54
C ALA A 50 0.56 3.60 -3.70
N LYS A 51 0.42 4.09 -4.92
CA LYS A 51 -0.39 5.27 -5.17
C LYS A 51 -1.85 5.00 -4.86
N ILE A 52 -2.33 3.80 -5.17
CA ILE A 52 -3.70 3.44 -4.86
C ILE A 52 -3.88 3.39 -3.35
N ILE A 53 -2.93 2.78 -2.65
CA ILE A 53 -2.99 2.72 -1.20
C ILE A 53 -3.02 4.12 -0.59
N SER A 54 -2.17 4.99 -1.09
CA SER A 54 -2.10 6.36 -0.61
C SER A 54 -3.45 7.06 -0.80
N ARG A 55 -4.07 6.86 -1.95
CA ARG A 55 -5.34 7.51 -2.25
C ARG A 55 -6.45 7.01 -1.32
N VAL A 56 -6.52 5.70 -1.12
CA VAL A 56 -7.57 5.11 -0.30
C VAL A 56 -7.42 5.48 1.17
N THR A 57 -6.19 5.47 1.68
CA THR A 57 -5.94 5.72 3.08
C THR A 57 -5.78 7.19 3.40
N ASN A 58 -5.58 8.00 2.37
CA ASN A 58 -5.29 9.43 2.54
C ASN A 58 -3.97 9.65 3.27
N ILE A 59 -3.09 8.68 3.24
CA ILE A 59 -1.75 8.80 3.81
C ILE A 59 -0.81 9.20 2.69
N PRO A 60 -0.03 10.27 2.84
CA PRO A 60 0.92 10.64 1.79
C PRO A 60 1.82 9.48 1.46
N ILE A 61 2.11 9.30 0.18
CA ILE A 61 2.84 8.12 -0.26
C ILE A 61 4.20 8.01 0.42
N PHE A 62 4.85 9.13 0.73
CA PHE A 62 6.16 9.09 1.36
C PHE A 62 6.09 8.68 2.83
N LEU A 63 4.90 8.62 3.42
CA LEU A 63 4.74 8.15 4.78
C LEU A 63 4.36 6.68 4.84
N LEU A 64 4.17 6.03 3.69
CA LEU A 64 3.90 4.61 3.68
C LEU A 64 5.19 3.86 3.97
N PRO A 65 5.08 2.65 4.52
CA PRO A 65 6.27 1.91 4.95
C PRO A 65 7.03 1.22 3.82
N PHE A 66 6.98 1.77 2.63
CA PHE A 66 7.60 1.17 1.47
C PHE A 66 8.80 2.00 1.05
N ARG A 67 9.85 1.33 0.61
CA ARG A 67 11.06 2.03 0.29
C ARG A 67 11.35 2.25 -1.15
N PHE A 68 10.51 1.75 -2.00
CA PHE A 68 10.73 1.87 -3.42
C PHE A 68 10.70 3.29 -3.93
N ILE A 69 10.14 4.18 -3.19
CA ILE A 69 10.02 5.53 -3.65
C ILE A 69 11.33 6.22 -3.80
N HIS A 70 12.38 5.69 -3.25
CA HIS A 70 13.63 6.33 -3.39
C HIS A 70 14.31 6.07 -4.69
N LYS A 71 13.87 5.06 -5.37
CA LYS A 71 14.51 4.67 -6.52
C LYS A 71 14.55 5.64 -7.57
N PRO A 72 13.53 6.25 -7.87
CA PRO A 72 13.47 7.08 -9.00
C PRO A 72 14.40 8.21 -8.99
N GLU A 73 14.55 8.81 -7.94
CA GLU A 73 15.29 9.90 -7.98
C GLU A 73 16.65 9.65 -8.03
N THR A 74 16.91 8.59 -7.73
CA THR A 74 18.16 8.33 -7.71
C THR A 74 18.67 8.22 -8.95
N ILE A 75 18.04 8.08 -9.66
CA ILE A 75 18.52 7.89 -10.70
C ILE A 75 19.30 8.69 -11.19
N GLY A 76 19.23 9.09 -11.03
CA GLY A 76 20.09 9.78 -11.46
C GLY A 76 21.16 9.59 -11.42
N LYS A 77 20.87 9.30 -11.04
CA LYS A 77 21.52 9.17 -10.97
C LYS A 77 21.93 9.05 -11.20
#